data_a35361bf0281a690feb012894528923f
#
_entry.id   a35361bf0281a690feb012894528923f
#
_cell.length_a   1.000
_cell.length_b   1.000
_cell.length_c   1.000
_cell.angle_alpha   90.00
_cell.angle_beta   90.00
_cell.angle_gamma   90.00
#
_symmetry.space_group_name_H-M   'P 1'
#
loop_
_entity.id
_entity.type
_entity.pdbx_description
1 polymer ?
#
loop_
_entity_poly.entity_id
_entity_poly.type
_entity_poly.pdbx_seq_one_letter_code
_entity_poly.pdbx_strand_id
1 'polypeptide(L)'
;LQMVTQEGGNVSVCAIKGNFDDAQSGVKAIFTDPSIEAELRKNGQMFSSANSINWGRLVPQIVYYVAAYTALVEQEEIAFGDTVNVCVPTGNFGNILAAYYAKRMGVPIGRLICASNRNNVLTDLIRTGVYDRNRDFYTTTSPSMDILISSNLERLLFHLSGEDDGLMRQWFASLAETGRYAVSPDVQEKLQAEFWGGFCDDQAAAEAIHGQFDRYGYLCDPHTAVAVKVFEDYVRETGDDTRTIIAST
;
A
#
# COMPACT_ATOMS: atom_id res chain seq x y z
N LEU A 1 -16.50 -13.85 1.85
CA LEU A 1 -17.94 -13.53 1.76
C LEU A 1 -18.21 -12.51 0.65
N GLN A 2 -17.53 -11.36 0.62
CA GLN A 2 -17.72 -10.29 -0.37
C GLN A 2 -17.55 -10.78 -1.82
N MET A 3 -16.64 -11.72 -2.06
CA MET A 3 -16.38 -12.26 -3.41
C MET A 3 -17.60 -13.06 -3.93
N VAL A 4 -18.15 -13.94 -3.12
CA VAL A 4 -19.29 -14.78 -3.53
C VAL A 4 -20.61 -14.03 -3.58
N THR A 5 -20.76 -12.93 -2.85
CA THR A 5 -21.98 -12.10 -2.89
C THR A 5 -22.08 -11.22 -4.14
N GLN A 6 -21.00 -11.10 -4.90
CA GLN A 6 -20.97 -10.34 -6.15
C GLN A 6 -21.20 -11.22 -7.39
N GLU A 7 -21.27 -12.54 -7.22
CA GLU A 7 -21.47 -13.47 -8.33
C GLU A 7 -22.88 -13.36 -8.90
N GLY A 8 -22.99 -13.34 -10.24
CA GLY A 8 -24.26 -13.29 -10.96
C GLY A 8 -24.20 -12.43 -12.21
N GLY A 9 -25.14 -12.63 -13.13
CA GLY A 9 -25.19 -11.91 -14.40
C GLY A 9 -23.91 -12.12 -15.23
N ASN A 10 -23.13 -11.06 -15.40
CA ASN A 10 -21.85 -11.09 -16.11
C ASN A 10 -20.64 -11.16 -15.17
N VAL A 11 -20.84 -11.44 -13.88
CA VAL A 11 -19.79 -11.57 -12.87
C VAL A 11 -19.62 -13.02 -12.48
N SER A 12 -18.41 -13.55 -12.60
CA SER A 12 -18.04 -14.90 -12.18
C SER A 12 -16.88 -14.85 -11.19
N VAL A 13 -16.93 -15.74 -10.18
CA VAL A 13 -15.88 -15.89 -9.17
C VAL A 13 -15.15 -17.21 -9.41
N CYS A 14 -13.84 -17.17 -9.55
CA CYS A 14 -13.00 -18.34 -9.73
C CYS A 14 -12.00 -18.44 -8.56
N ALA A 15 -12.11 -19.52 -7.79
CA ALA A 15 -11.15 -19.84 -6.74
C ALA A 15 -9.98 -20.63 -7.35
N ILE A 16 -8.75 -20.22 -7.02
CA ILE A 16 -7.54 -20.94 -7.40
C ILE A 16 -6.93 -21.68 -6.20
N LYS A 17 -6.14 -22.71 -6.48
CA LYS A 17 -5.30 -23.36 -5.46
C LYS A 17 -3.98 -22.59 -5.37
N GLY A 18 -3.92 -21.58 -4.52
CA GLY A 18 -2.76 -20.72 -4.37
C GLY A 18 -3.08 -19.54 -3.47
N ASN A 19 -2.14 -18.62 -3.37
CA ASN A 19 -2.29 -17.38 -2.62
C ASN A 19 -2.61 -16.19 -3.56
N PHE A 20 -2.67 -14.98 -2.98
CA PHE A 20 -2.97 -13.77 -3.75
C PHE A 20 -1.92 -13.45 -4.82
N ASP A 21 -0.63 -13.69 -4.53
CA ASP A 21 0.47 -13.44 -5.48
C ASP A 21 0.41 -14.39 -6.67
N ASP A 22 -0.01 -15.65 -6.46
CA ASP A 22 -0.26 -16.62 -7.53
C ASP A 22 -1.39 -16.16 -8.44
N ALA A 23 -2.50 -15.70 -7.86
CA ALA A 23 -3.63 -15.15 -8.61
C ALA A 23 -3.22 -13.92 -9.43
N GLN A 24 -2.49 -13.00 -8.81
CA GLN A 24 -2.03 -11.77 -9.46
C GLN A 24 -1.05 -12.05 -10.60
N SER A 25 -0.14 -13.00 -10.41
CA SER A 25 0.80 -13.44 -11.43
C SER A 25 0.09 -14.07 -12.62
N GLY A 26 -0.91 -14.93 -12.36
CA GLY A 26 -1.76 -15.52 -13.39
C GLY A 26 -2.52 -14.47 -14.20
N VAL A 27 -3.13 -13.50 -13.53
CA VAL A 27 -3.83 -12.38 -14.20
C VAL A 27 -2.86 -11.59 -15.07
N LYS A 28 -1.66 -11.24 -14.57
CA LYS A 28 -0.65 -10.52 -15.36
C LYS A 28 -0.23 -11.31 -16.60
N ALA A 29 -0.01 -12.62 -16.48
CA ALA A 29 0.33 -13.48 -17.61
C ALA A 29 -0.76 -13.48 -18.69
N ILE A 30 -2.04 -13.56 -18.27
CA ILE A 30 -3.18 -13.49 -19.20
C ILE A 30 -3.25 -12.12 -19.89
N PHE A 31 -3.04 -11.03 -19.16
CA PHE A 31 -3.10 -9.66 -19.70
C PHE A 31 -2.00 -9.37 -20.72
N THR A 32 -0.88 -10.07 -20.63
CA THR A 32 0.29 -9.89 -21.52
C THR A 32 0.39 -10.94 -22.60
N ASP A 33 -0.58 -11.87 -22.71
CA ASP A 33 -0.61 -12.90 -23.76
C ASP A 33 -1.19 -12.36 -25.06
N PRO A 34 -0.37 -12.25 -26.14
CA PRO A 34 -0.83 -11.69 -27.42
C PRO A 34 -1.92 -12.52 -28.09
N SER A 35 -1.98 -13.83 -27.83
CA SER A 35 -2.99 -14.72 -28.43
C SER A 35 -4.36 -14.45 -27.82
N ILE A 36 -4.43 -14.25 -26.51
CA ILE A 36 -5.67 -13.91 -25.80
C ILE A 36 -6.12 -12.49 -26.18
N GLU A 37 -5.20 -11.54 -26.25
CA GLU A 37 -5.52 -10.18 -26.70
C GLU A 37 -6.11 -10.17 -28.11
N ALA A 38 -5.53 -10.94 -29.04
CA ALA A 38 -6.03 -11.03 -30.41
C ALA A 38 -7.43 -11.65 -30.47
N GLU A 39 -7.73 -12.64 -29.65
CA GLU A 39 -9.04 -13.26 -29.58
C GLU A 39 -10.10 -12.30 -29.02
N LEU A 40 -9.80 -11.56 -27.97
CA LEU A 40 -10.69 -10.54 -27.41
C LEU A 40 -10.99 -9.44 -28.45
N ARG A 41 -9.97 -8.95 -29.15
CA ARG A 41 -10.14 -7.92 -30.18
C ARG A 41 -11.07 -8.36 -31.31
N LYS A 42 -11.03 -9.65 -31.73
CA LYS A 42 -11.98 -10.19 -32.74
C LYS A 42 -13.44 -10.08 -32.27
N ASN A 43 -13.67 -10.17 -30.97
CA ASN A 43 -14.98 -10.08 -30.34
C ASN A 43 -15.34 -8.64 -29.90
N GLY A 44 -14.55 -7.63 -30.26
CA GLY A 44 -14.77 -6.24 -29.85
C GLY A 44 -14.57 -6.01 -28.34
N GLN A 45 -13.78 -6.86 -27.69
CA GLN A 45 -13.53 -6.83 -26.26
C GLN A 45 -12.08 -6.44 -25.97
N MET A 46 -11.83 -5.94 -24.77
CA MET A 46 -10.49 -5.65 -24.25
C MET A 46 -10.42 -5.95 -22.77
N PHE A 47 -9.22 -6.24 -22.29
CA PHE A 47 -8.99 -6.35 -20.85
C PHE A 47 -9.11 -5.01 -20.13
N SER A 48 -9.58 -5.07 -18.92
CA SER A 48 -9.51 -4.00 -17.92
C SER A 48 -9.25 -4.60 -16.55
N SER A 49 -8.71 -3.81 -15.62
CA SER A 49 -8.43 -4.26 -14.27
C SER A 49 -9.16 -3.39 -13.25
N ALA A 50 -9.75 -4.04 -12.25
CA ALA A 50 -10.41 -3.39 -11.12
C ALA A 50 -9.52 -3.29 -9.87
N ASN A 51 -8.26 -3.74 -9.92
CA ASN A 51 -7.34 -3.61 -8.79
C ASN A 51 -6.49 -2.33 -8.87
N SER A 52 -5.69 -2.04 -7.84
CA SER A 52 -4.88 -0.83 -7.72
C SER A 52 -3.72 -0.71 -8.74
N ILE A 53 -3.45 -1.75 -9.56
CA ILE A 53 -2.55 -1.65 -10.71
C ILE A 53 -3.12 -0.68 -11.74
N ASN A 54 -4.44 -0.64 -11.87
CA ASN A 54 -5.12 0.29 -12.76
C ASN A 54 -5.02 1.71 -12.18
N TRP A 55 -4.43 2.62 -12.95
CA TRP A 55 -4.34 4.04 -12.59
C TRP A 55 -5.70 4.66 -12.25
N GLY A 56 -6.77 4.28 -12.97
CA GLY A 56 -8.13 4.70 -12.70
C GLY A 56 -8.68 4.24 -11.34
N ARG A 57 -8.01 3.30 -10.65
CA ARG A 57 -8.33 2.87 -9.29
C ARG A 57 -7.46 3.58 -8.24
N LEU A 58 -6.29 4.07 -8.63
CA LEU A 58 -5.39 4.79 -7.74
C LEU A 58 -5.76 6.27 -7.62
N VAL A 59 -5.98 6.94 -8.77
CA VAL A 59 -6.23 8.40 -8.81
C VAL A 59 -7.39 8.83 -7.91
N PRO A 60 -8.56 8.17 -7.90
CA PRO A 60 -9.66 8.55 -7.01
C PRO A 60 -9.32 8.48 -5.52
N GLN A 61 -8.32 7.67 -5.13
CA GLN A 61 -7.91 7.57 -3.73
C GLN A 61 -7.19 8.83 -3.23
N ILE A 62 -6.67 9.68 -4.12
CA ILE A 62 -6.10 10.99 -3.77
C ILE A 62 -7.15 11.84 -3.05
N VAL A 63 -8.41 11.75 -3.47
CA VAL A 63 -9.54 12.49 -2.88
C VAL A 63 -9.71 12.20 -1.38
N TYR A 64 -9.41 10.99 -0.92
CA TYR A 64 -9.53 10.61 0.49
C TYR A 64 -8.69 11.52 1.39
N TYR A 65 -7.47 11.84 0.97
CA TYR A 65 -6.53 12.65 1.74
C TYR A 65 -6.86 14.14 1.69
N VAL A 66 -7.34 14.62 0.54
CA VAL A 66 -7.88 16.00 0.45
C VAL A 66 -9.09 16.13 1.36
N ALA A 67 -10.04 15.19 1.28
CA ALA A 67 -11.26 15.21 2.08
C ALA A 67 -10.96 15.06 3.58
N ALA A 68 -10.03 14.16 3.97
CA ALA A 68 -9.66 13.99 5.37
C ALA A 68 -8.96 15.25 5.93
N TYR A 69 -8.08 15.87 5.15
CA TYR A 69 -7.42 17.11 5.54
C TYR A 69 -8.44 18.27 5.72
N THR A 70 -9.33 18.46 4.73
CA THR A 70 -10.36 19.52 4.83
C THR A 70 -11.32 19.26 5.98
N ALA A 71 -11.69 18.02 6.27
CA ALA A 71 -12.52 17.68 7.40
C ALA A 71 -11.87 18.05 8.76
N LEU A 72 -10.56 17.84 8.91
CA LEU A 72 -9.83 18.25 10.11
C LEU A 72 -9.85 19.79 10.28
N VAL A 73 -9.71 20.52 9.18
CA VAL A 73 -9.80 22.01 9.20
C VAL A 73 -11.23 22.46 9.53
N GLU A 74 -12.25 21.86 8.91
CA GLU A 74 -13.66 22.19 9.16
C GLU A 74 -14.10 21.87 10.60
N GLN A 75 -13.50 20.84 11.22
CA GLN A 75 -13.74 20.48 12.61
C GLN A 75 -12.88 21.27 13.61
N GLU A 76 -12.09 22.24 13.13
CA GLU A 76 -11.19 23.06 13.94
C GLU A 76 -10.13 22.24 14.71
N GLU A 77 -9.83 21.01 14.24
CA GLU A 77 -8.80 20.15 14.82
C GLU A 77 -7.38 20.61 14.43
N ILE A 78 -7.26 21.29 13.29
CA ILE A 78 -6.05 21.94 12.77
C ILE A 78 -6.42 23.27 12.10
N ALA A 79 -5.46 24.19 11.99
CA ALA A 79 -5.62 25.37 11.14
C ALA A 79 -5.30 25.03 9.67
N PHE A 80 -5.89 25.78 8.74
CA PHE A 80 -5.54 25.62 7.32
C PHE A 80 -4.06 25.95 7.09
N GLY A 81 -3.34 25.00 6.51
CA GLY A 81 -1.89 25.09 6.28
C GLY A 81 -1.06 24.31 7.31
N ASP A 82 -1.67 23.87 8.42
CA ASP A 82 -0.97 22.99 9.36
C ASP A 82 -0.63 21.65 8.72
N THR A 83 0.53 21.12 9.08
CA THR A 83 0.99 19.83 8.59
C THR A 83 0.32 18.68 9.33
N VAL A 84 -0.09 17.65 8.60
CA VAL A 84 -0.58 16.38 9.16
C VAL A 84 0.30 15.22 8.67
N ASN A 85 0.44 14.19 9.49
CA ASN A 85 1.01 12.92 9.04
C ASN A 85 -0.10 12.00 8.53
N VAL A 86 0.26 10.99 7.75
CA VAL A 86 -0.68 9.99 7.26
C VAL A 86 -0.12 8.60 7.52
N CYS A 87 -0.87 7.75 8.22
CA CYS A 87 -0.55 6.34 8.45
C CYS A 87 -1.49 5.44 7.65
N VAL A 88 -0.93 4.52 6.87
CA VAL A 88 -1.69 3.67 5.95
C VAL A 88 -1.35 2.21 6.14
N PRO A 89 -2.34 1.32 6.40
CA PRO A 89 -2.14 -0.12 6.33
C PRO A 89 -1.83 -0.50 4.88
N THR A 90 -0.62 -1.00 4.64
CA THR A 90 -0.06 -1.03 3.29
C THR A 90 0.32 -2.44 2.85
N GLY A 91 -0.26 -2.90 1.73
CA GLY A 91 0.17 -4.07 0.97
C GLY A 91 0.68 -3.65 -0.41
N ASN A 92 -0.22 -3.52 -1.37
CA ASN A 92 0.11 -3.19 -2.78
C ASN A 92 0.52 -1.72 -3.03
N PHE A 93 0.73 -0.94 -2.00
CA PHE A 93 1.22 0.44 -2.03
C PHE A 93 0.29 1.45 -2.74
N GLY A 94 -0.90 1.07 -3.16
CA GLY A 94 -1.81 1.95 -3.91
C GLY A 94 -2.30 3.12 -3.09
N ASN A 95 -2.83 2.86 -1.90
CA ASN A 95 -3.44 3.85 -1.03
C ASN A 95 -2.39 4.87 -0.51
N ILE A 96 -1.26 4.41 0.02
CA ILE A 96 -0.21 5.30 0.51
C ILE A 96 0.46 6.11 -0.63
N LEU A 97 0.53 5.55 -1.84
CA LEU A 97 0.98 6.28 -3.03
C LEU A 97 0.00 7.40 -3.41
N ALA A 98 -1.30 7.19 -3.21
CA ALA A 98 -2.29 8.25 -3.39
C ALA A 98 -2.10 9.39 -2.36
N ALA A 99 -1.73 9.07 -1.11
CA ALA A 99 -1.34 10.08 -0.11
C ALA A 99 -0.08 10.85 -0.55
N TYR A 100 0.92 10.16 -1.09
CA TYR A 100 2.11 10.79 -1.64
C TYR A 100 1.77 11.75 -2.80
N TYR A 101 0.85 11.38 -3.68
CA TYR A 101 0.39 12.29 -4.74
C TYR A 101 -0.39 13.47 -4.18
N ALA A 102 -1.26 13.28 -3.17
CA ALA A 102 -1.95 14.38 -2.50
C ALA A 102 -0.94 15.39 -1.92
N LYS A 103 0.13 14.90 -1.26
CA LYS A 103 1.24 15.73 -0.78
C LYS A 103 1.91 16.51 -1.93
N ARG A 104 2.22 15.84 -3.03
CA ARG A 104 2.82 16.49 -4.21
C ARG A 104 1.89 17.49 -4.91
N MET A 105 0.58 17.36 -4.74
CA MET A 105 -0.43 18.31 -5.21
C MET A 105 -0.60 19.51 -4.28
N GLY A 106 0.08 19.53 -3.12
CA GLY A 106 0.10 20.65 -2.21
C GLY A 106 -0.71 20.47 -0.92
N VAL A 107 -1.28 19.29 -0.67
CA VAL A 107 -1.87 19.00 0.65
C VAL A 107 -0.74 18.97 1.68
N PRO A 108 -0.84 19.69 2.82
CA PRO A 108 0.23 19.77 3.80
C PRO A 108 0.40 18.45 4.57
N ILE A 109 0.92 17.44 3.89
CA ILE A 109 1.25 16.14 4.48
C ILE A 109 2.73 16.12 4.83
N GLY A 110 3.05 15.82 6.08
CA GLY A 110 4.39 15.65 6.59
C GLY A 110 4.93 14.26 6.28
N ARG A 111 4.90 13.38 7.26
CA ARG A 111 5.39 12.00 7.16
C ARG A 111 4.31 11.06 6.64
N LEU A 112 4.70 10.16 5.75
CA LEU A 112 3.90 9.03 5.29
C LEU A 112 4.35 7.77 6.05
N ILE A 113 3.50 7.23 6.91
CA ILE A 113 3.79 6.08 7.76
C ILE A 113 3.25 4.84 7.09
N CYS A 114 4.16 4.01 6.56
CA CYS A 114 3.85 2.75 5.90
C CYS A 114 3.75 1.64 6.94
N ALA A 115 2.52 1.23 7.24
CA ALA A 115 2.26 0.16 8.19
C ALA A 115 2.15 -1.18 7.48
N SER A 116 2.98 -2.14 7.87
CA SER A 116 2.99 -3.52 7.37
C SER A 116 2.52 -4.48 8.45
N ASN A 117 1.97 -5.63 8.05
CA ASN A 117 1.83 -6.77 8.94
C ASN A 117 3.15 -7.57 8.99
N ARG A 118 3.12 -8.81 9.43
CA ARG A 118 4.30 -9.67 9.52
C ARG A 118 5.02 -9.87 8.17
N ASN A 119 4.33 -9.66 7.04
CA ASN A 119 4.93 -9.63 5.70
C ASN A 119 5.53 -8.23 5.43
N ASN A 120 6.60 -7.89 6.10
CA ASN A 120 7.13 -6.54 6.28
C ASN A 120 8.17 -6.10 5.23
N VAL A 121 8.10 -6.61 4.01
CA VAL A 121 9.06 -6.30 2.93
C VAL A 121 9.18 -4.78 2.65
N LEU A 122 8.08 -4.05 2.77
CA LEU A 122 8.06 -2.59 2.59
C LEU A 122 8.76 -1.85 3.73
N THR A 123 8.58 -2.30 4.96
CA THR A 123 9.29 -1.76 6.13
C THR A 123 10.80 -1.89 5.96
N ASP A 124 11.27 -3.07 5.53
CA ASP A 124 12.69 -3.30 5.33
C ASP A 124 13.26 -2.44 4.20
N LEU A 125 12.54 -2.32 3.07
CA LEU A 125 12.95 -1.41 2.00
C LEU A 125 13.09 0.04 2.49
N ILE A 126 12.09 0.56 3.21
CA ILE A 126 12.14 1.94 3.70
C ILE A 126 13.31 2.14 4.66
N ARG A 127 13.56 1.18 5.55
CA ARG A 127 14.61 1.27 6.57
C ARG A 127 16.01 1.05 6.00
N THR A 128 16.16 0.15 5.04
CA THR A 128 17.49 -0.34 4.60
C THR A 128 17.83 -0.05 3.14
N GLY A 129 16.86 0.35 2.34
CA GLY A 129 17.02 0.49 0.88
C GLY A 129 17.01 -0.85 0.14
N VAL A 130 16.79 -1.97 0.84
CA VAL A 130 16.79 -3.31 0.24
C VAL A 130 15.39 -3.90 0.19
N TYR A 131 14.96 -4.26 -1.00
CA TYR A 131 13.76 -5.05 -1.22
C TYR A 131 14.14 -6.51 -1.39
N ASP A 132 13.65 -7.39 -0.52
CA ASP A 132 13.96 -8.83 -0.56
C ASP A 132 12.71 -9.67 -0.31
N ARG A 133 12.26 -10.37 -1.36
CA ARG A 133 11.11 -11.28 -1.29
C ARG A 133 11.48 -12.72 -0.88
N ASN A 134 12.78 -13.03 -0.72
CA ASN A 134 13.26 -14.34 -0.33
C ASN A 134 13.10 -14.54 1.17
N ARG A 135 11.87 -14.63 1.63
CA ARG A 135 11.47 -14.75 3.03
C ARG A 135 10.23 -15.62 3.14
N ASP A 136 9.93 -16.05 4.36
CA ASP A 136 8.69 -16.77 4.64
C ASP A 136 7.48 -15.88 4.36
N PHE A 137 6.44 -16.49 3.81
CA PHE A 137 5.13 -15.87 3.65
C PHE A 137 4.24 -16.24 4.84
N TYR A 138 3.62 -15.25 5.45
CA TYR A 138 2.74 -15.42 6.59
C TYR A 138 1.29 -15.11 6.21
N THR A 139 0.38 -16.04 6.50
CA THR A 139 -1.06 -15.78 6.44
C THR A 139 -1.47 -15.13 7.75
N THR A 140 -2.01 -13.91 7.69
CA THR A 140 -2.34 -13.10 8.86
C THR A 140 -3.83 -12.77 8.95
N THR A 141 -4.24 -12.12 10.04
CA THR A 141 -5.59 -11.58 10.21
C THR A 141 -5.89 -10.34 9.35
N SER A 142 -4.87 -9.78 8.68
CA SER A 142 -4.98 -8.67 7.74
C SER A 142 -4.62 -9.08 6.30
N PRO A 143 -5.40 -9.97 5.65
CA PRO A 143 -4.98 -10.70 4.44
C PRO A 143 -4.73 -9.80 3.22
N SER A 144 -5.32 -8.61 3.14
CA SER A 144 -5.03 -7.68 2.03
C SER A 144 -3.61 -7.11 2.07
N MET A 145 -2.90 -7.30 3.20
CA MET A 145 -1.50 -6.91 3.39
C MET A 145 -0.55 -8.10 3.29
N ASP A 146 -1.05 -9.33 3.08
CA ASP A 146 -0.26 -10.55 2.91
C ASP A 146 0.34 -10.58 1.51
N ILE A 147 1.44 -9.84 1.32
CA ILE A 147 2.14 -9.74 0.05
C ILE A 147 3.66 -9.80 0.25
N LEU A 148 4.35 -10.33 -0.74
CA LEU A 148 5.80 -10.22 -0.87
C LEU A 148 6.21 -9.40 -2.11
N ILE A 149 5.23 -9.08 -2.99
CA ILE A 149 5.44 -8.22 -4.16
C ILE A 149 4.42 -7.09 -4.14
N SER A 150 4.92 -5.86 -3.93
CA SER A 150 4.08 -4.66 -3.84
C SER A 150 3.97 -3.97 -5.21
N SER A 151 2.78 -4.05 -5.82
CA SER A 151 2.58 -3.74 -7.24
C SER A 151 2.65 -2.25 -7.63
N ASN A 152 2.47 -1.32 -6.70
CA ASN A 152 2.53 0.12 -7.00
C ASN A 152 3.81 0.80 -6.49
N LEU A 153 4.65 0.08 -5.78
CA LEU A 153 5.91 0.60 -5.27
C LEU A 153 6.82 1.10 -6.40
N GLU A 154 6.79 0.42 -7.56
CA GLU A 154 7.54 0.82 -8.75
C GLU A 154 7.29 2.27 -9.16
N ARG A 155 6.06 2.77 -9.02
CA ARG A 155 5.69 4.15 -9.35
C ARG A 155 6.37 5.15 -8.43
N LEU A 156 6.45 4.84 -7.13
CA LEU A 156 7.17 5.68 -6.19
C LEU A 156 8.68 5.69 -6.51
N LEU A 157 9.27 4.52 -6.71
CA LEU A 157 10.70 4.40 -7.01
C LEU A 157 11.07 5.11 -8.31
N PHE A 158 10.20 5.07 -9.33
CA PHE A 158 10.37 5.81 -10.56
C PHE A 158 10.45 7.33 -10.31
N HIS A 159 9.55 7.89 -9.49
CA HIS A 159 9.61 9.31 -9.12
C HIS A 159 10.86 9.64 -8.30
N LEU A 160 11.22 8.82 -7.32
CA LEU A 160 12.37 9.08 -6.45
C LEU A 160 13.71 8.95 -7.18
N SER A 161 13.78 8.08 -8.22
CA SER A 161 14.96 7.95 -9.07
C SER A 161 15.15 9.11 -10.07
N GLY A 162 14.22 10.06 -10.12
CA GLY A 162 14.21 11.12 -11.13
C GLY A 162 13.70 10.64 -12.49
N GLU A 163 12.78 9.67 -12.48
CA GLU A 163 12.15 9.08 -13.67
C GLU A 163 13.15 8.28 -14.54
N ASP A 164 14.15 7.67 -13.89
CA ASP A 164 15.16 6.85 -14.55
C ASP A 164 14.63 5.43 -14.84
N ASP A 165 14.24 5.20 -16.08
CA ASP A 165 13.74 3.89 -16.54
C ASP A 165 14.85 2.82 -16.63
N GLY A 166 16.10 3.22 -16.74
CA GLY A 166 17.25 2.32 -16.72
C GLY A 166 17.45 1.70 -15.34
N LEU A 167 17.42 2.51 -14.28
CA LEU A 167 17.47 2.02 -12.89
C LEU A 167 16.28 1.12 -12.60
N MET A 168 15.08 1.50 -13.03
CA MET A 168 13.88 0.68 -12.84
C MET A 168 14.04 -0.69 -13.48
N ARG A 169 14.46 -0.76 -14.74
CA ARG A 169 14.73 -2.05 -15.42
C ARG A 169 15.76 -2.89 -14.68
N GLN A 170 16.83 -2.28 -14.20
CA GLN A 170 17.87 -2.98 -13.45
C GLN A 170 17.32 -3.59 -12.14
N TRP A 171 16.60 -2.80 -11.33
CA TRP A 171 16.03 -3.30 -10.07
C TRP A 171 15.02 -4.41 -10.27
N PHE A 172 14.11 -4.26 -11.25
CA PHE A 172 13.08 -5.26 -11.51
C PHE A 172 13.61 -6.51 -12.20
N ALA A 173 14.66 -6.42 -13.02
CA ALA A 173 15.38 -7.58 -13.52
C ALA A 173 16.05 -8.35 -12.36
N SER A 174 16.73 -7.65 -11.45
CA SER A 174 17.31 -8.25 -10.24
C SER A 174 16.24 -8.93 -9.37
N LEU A 175 15.08 -8.27 -9.17
CA LEU A 175 13.97 -8.87 -8.43
C LEU A 175 13.45 -10.15 -9.09
N ALA A 176 13.37 -10.17 -10.42
CA ALA A 176 12.92 -11.35 -11.17
C ALA A 176 13.92 -12.51 -11.06
N GLU A 177 15.21 -12.22 -11.19
CA GLU A 177 16.29 -13.23 -11.24
C GLU A 177 16.68 -13.73 -9.85
N THR A 178 16.82 -12.82 -8.88
CA THR A 178 17.39 -13.14 -7.56
C THR A 178 16.41 -13.02 -6.41
N GLY A 179 15.21 -12.46 -6.65
CA GLY A 179 14.22 -12.17 -5.61
C GLY A 179 14.52 -10.92 -4.79
N ARG A 180 15.56 -10.12 -5.14
CA ARG A 180 15.92 -8.92 -4.38
C ARG A 180 16.53 -7.83 -5.24
N TYR A 181 16.50 -6.59 -4.75
CA TYR A 181 17.30 -5.47 -5.24
C TYR A 181 17.63 -4.50 -4.10
N ALA A 182 18.61 -3.63 -4.32
CA ALA A 182 18.90 -2.49 -3.46
C ALA A 182 18.75 -1.21 -4.30
N VAL A 183 18.07 -0.21 -3.74
CA VAL A 183 18.01 1.12 -4.36
C VAL A 183 19.33 1.86 -4.13
N SER A 184 19.60 2.89 -4.95
CA SER A 184 20.78 3.73 -4.76
C SER A 184 20.68 4.55 -3.46
N PRO A 185 21.82 4.96 -2.86
CA PRO A 185 21.80 5.72 -1.60
C PRO A 185 20.98 7.01 -1.66
N ASP A 186 21.00 7.73 -2.77
CA ASP A 186 20.22 8.95 -2.98
C ASP A 186 18.70 8.68 -3.03
N VAL A 187 18.29 7.55 -3.61
CA VAL A 187 16.87 7.13 -3.60
C VAL A 187 16.46 6.67 -2.21
N GLN A 188 17.33 5.98 -1.48
CA GLN A 188 17.08 5.61 -0.10
C GLN A 188 16.90 6.84 0.80
N GLU A 189 17.75 7.84 0.66
CA GLU A 189 17.63 9.10 1.42
C GLU A 189 16.30 9.80 1.14
N LYS A 190 15.91 9.94 -0.13
CA LYS A 190 14.61 10.50 -0.52
C LYS A 190 13.44 9.68 0.02
N LEU A 191 13.55 8.35 -0.03
CA LEU A 191 12.52 7.46 0.50
C LEU A 191 12.36 7.66 2.02
N GLN A 192 13.45 7.72 2.76
CA GLN A 192 13.44 7.94 4.21
C GLN A 192 13.05 9.37 4.61
N ALA A 193 13.25 10.37 3.75
CA ALA A 193 12.77 11.73 3.98
C ALA A 193 11.23 11.82 3.91
N GLU A 194 10.59 11.02 3.06
CA GLU A 194 9.15 11.03 2.85
C GLU A 194 8.41 10.01 3.72
N PHE A 195 8.98 8.82 3.88
CA PHE A 195 8.32 7.66 4.47
C PHE A 195 9.00 7.21 5.76
N TRP A 196 8.20 6.67 6.67
CA TRP A 196 8.65 5.86 7.79
C TRP A 196 7.96 4.50 7.71
N GLY A 197 8.69 3.40 7.93
CA GLY A 197 8.19 2.04 7.84
C GLY A 197 8.17 1.34 9.18
N GLY A 198 7.04 0.73 9.53
CA GLY A 198 6.88 -0.11 10.70
C GLY A 198 6.01 -1.33 10.42
N PHE A 199 6.02 -2.30 11.34
CA PHE A 199 5.18 -3.49 11.23
C PHE A 199 4.76 -4.01 12.59
N CYS A 200 3.68 -4.78 12.62
CA CYS A 200 3.30 -5.56 13.80
C CYS A 200 2.80 -6.95 13.41
N ASP A 201 2.76 -7.85 14.36
CA ASP A 201 2.16 -9.17 14.22
C ASP A 201 0.67 -9.18 14.61
N ASP A 202 0.02 -10.34 14.44
CA ASP A 202 -1.41 -10.50 14.71
C ASP A 202 -1.75 -10.30 16.20
N GLN A 203 -0.84 -10.64 17.11
CA GLN A 203 -1.07 -10.42 18.53
C GLN A 203 -1.12 -8.93 18.86
N ALA A 204 -0.13 -8.18 18.39
CA ALA A 204 -0.08 -6.73 18.60
C ALA A 204 -1.25 -6.01 17.92
N ALA A 205 -1.70 -6.48 16.75
CA ALA A 205 -2.89 -5.97 16.08
C ALA A 205 -4.17 -6.24 16.90
N ALA A 206 -4.32 -7.43 17.48
CA ALA A 206 -5.45 -7.77 18.36
C ALA A 206 -5.45 -6.91 19.64
N GLU A 207 -4.29 -6.68 20.24
CA GLU A 207 -4.13 -5.80 21.40
C GLU A 207 -4.52 -4.35 21.04
N ALA A 208 -4.17 -3.88 19.83
CA ALA A 208 -4.58 -2.56 19.35
C ALA A 208 -6.10 -2.45 19.17
N ILE A 209 -6.77 -3.49 18.62
CA ILE A 209 -8.24 -3.51 18.52
C ILE A 209 -8.87 -3.38 19.91
N HIS A 210 -8.40 -4.18 20.87
CA HIS A 210 -8.91 -4.15 22.23
C HIS A 210 -8.69 -2.78 22.89
N GLY A 211 -7.50 -2.23 22.76
CA GLY A 211 -7.16 -0.92 23.32
C GLY A 211 -7.97 0.23 22.72
N GLN A 212 -8.25 0.21 21.40
CA GLN A 212 -9.10 1.22 20.75
C GLN A 212 -10.55 1.09 21.20
N PHE A 213 -11.05 -0.14 21.33
CA PHE A 213 -12.41 -0.37 21.83
C PHE A 213 -12.58 0.09 23.29
N ASP A 214 -11.65 -0.25 24.18
CA ASP A 214 -11.71 0.10 25.59
C ASP A 214 -11.62 1.63 25.83
N ARG A 215 -10.78 2.32 25.05
CA ARG A 215 -10.56 3.76 25.25
C ARG A 215 -11.63 4.63 24.59
N TYR A 216 -12.10 4.22 23.40
CA TYR A 216 -12.89 5.07 22.53
C TYR A 216 -14.20 4.44 22.06
N GLY A 217 -14.49 3.19 22.41
CA GLY A 217 -15.63 2.45 21.90
C GLY A 217 -15.53 2.14 20.39
N TYR A 218 -14.35 2.30 19.78
CA TYR A 218 -14.13 2.11 18.35
C TYR A 218 -13.57 0.73 18.06
N LEU A 219 -14.39 -0.09 17.39
CA LEU A 219 -14.02 -1.43 16.95
C LEU A 219 -13.42 -1.34 15.54
N CYS A 220 -12.10 -1.22 15.43
CA CYS A 220 -11.43 -1.20 14.15
C CYS A 220 -11.24 -2.62 13.58
N ASP A 221 -11.14 -2.70 12.25
CA ASP A 221 -10.80 -3.95 11.57
C ASP A 221 -9.30 -4.28 11.73
N PRO A 222 -8.87 -5.53 11.44
CA PRO A 222 -7.48 -5.93 11.63
C PRO A 222 -6.45 -5.14 10.81
N HIS A 223 -6.80 -4.64 9.60
CA HIS A 223 -5.88 -3.84 8.79
C HIS A 223 -5.67 -2.46 9.43
N THR A 224 -6.77 -1.81 9.85
CA THR A 224 -6.71 -0.55 10.58
C THR A 224 -5.94 -0.71 11.89
N ALA A 225 -6.10 -1.83 12.59
CA ALA A 225 -5.39 -2.13 13.83
C ALA A 225 -3.86 -2.19 13.63
N VAL A 226 -3.40 -2.76 12.52
CA VAL A 226 -1.97 -2.72 12.15
C VAL A 226 -1.49 -1.28 12.02
N ALA A 227 -2.25 -0.42 11.36
CA ALA A 227 -1.87 0.99 11.21
C ALA A 227 -1.87 1.74 12.54
N VAL A 228 -2.85 1.49 13.41
CA VAL A 228 -2.89 2.06 14.77
C VAL A 228 -1.64 1.67 15.57
N LYS A 229 -1.31 0.37 15.60
CA LYS A 229 -0.14 -0.11 16.33
C LYS A 229 1.17 0.47 15.80
N VAL A 230 1.31 0.50 14.49
CA VAL A 230 2.51 1.06 13.83
C VAL A 230 2.62 2.55 14.06
N PHE A 231 1.50 3.28 14.10
CA PHE A 231 1.48 4.70 14.48
C PHE A 231 1.91 4.92 15.93
N GLU A 232 1.43 4.12 16.88
CA GLU A 232 1.87 4.18 18.28
C GLU A 232 3.39 3.94 18.41
N ASP A 233 3.92 2.99 17.64
CA ASP A 233 5.35 2.72 17.61
C ASP A 233 6.15 3.87 16.98
N TYR A 234 5.63 4.48 15.92
CA TYR A 234 6.21 5.67 15.31
C TYR A 234 6.34 6.82 16.30
N VAL A 235 5.25 7.18 17.00
CA VAL A 235 5.27 8.23 18.02
C VAL A 235 6.26 7.91 19.13
N ARG A 236 6.29 6.67 19.60
CA ARG A 236 7.21 6.23 20.65
C ARG A 236 8.69 6.32 20.21
N GLU A 237 8.99 5.96 18.95
CA GLU A 237 10.36 5.93 18.43
C GLU A 237 10.88 7.32 18.03
N THR A 238 10.02 8.19 17.51
CA THR A 238 10.42 9.48 16.95
C THR A 238 10.12 10.67 17.85
N GLY A 239 9.15 10.53 18.75
CA GLY A 239 8.62 11.65 19.53
C GLY A 239 7.76 12.63 18.70
N ASP A 240 7.46 12.30 17.44
CA ASP A 240 6.63 13.13 16.56
C ASP A 240 5.15 12.92 16.88
N ASP A 241 4.51 13.90 17.47
CA ASP A 241 3.10 13.94 17.86
C ASP A 241 2.21 14.75 16.90
N THR A 242 2.72 15.05 15.73
CA THR A 242 1.96 15.72 14.65
C THR A 242 0.63 15.02 14.42
N ARG A 243 -0.46 15.79 14.30
CA ARG A 243 -1.80 15.23 14.02
C ARG A 243 -1.71 14.26 12.85
N THR A 244 -2.16 13.02 13.03
CA THR A 244 -2.02 11.96 12.04
C THR A 244 -3.36 11.42 11.59
N ILE A 245 -3.56 11.35 10.28
CA ILE A 245 -4.69 10.66 9.66
C ILE A 245 -4.34 9.18 9.54
N ILE A 246 -5.10 8.30 10.17
CA ILE A 246 -4.98 6.86 10.02
C ILE A 246 -6.03 6.40 9.00
N ALA A 247 -5.57 5.84 7.87
CA ALA A 247 -6.47 5.30 6.87
C ALA A 247 -7.16 4.04 7.42
N SER A 248 -8.50 4.09 7.51
CA SER A 248 -9.33 2.97 7.94
C SER A 248 -9.93 2.26 6.72
N THR A 249 -10.01 0.94 6.77
CA THR A 249 -10.57 0.09 5.69
C THR A 249 -11.95 -0.42 6.03
#